data_9a7718866178e12a792b68b5a8b20fa6
#
_entry.id   9a7718866178e12a792b68b5a8b20fa6
#
_cell.length_a   1.000
_cell.length_b   1.000
_cell.length_c   1.000
_cell.angle_alpha   90.00
_cell.angle_beta   90.00
_cell.angle_gamma   90.00
#
_symmetry.space_group_name_H-M   'P 1'
#
loop_
_entity.id
_entity.type
_entity.pdbx_description
1 polymer ?
#
loop_
_entity_poly.entity_id
_entity_poly.type
_entity_poly.pdbx_seq_one_letter_code
_entity_poly.pdbx_strand_id
1 'polypeptide(L)'
;MAKPHLVLVFAFALLLLGCITLAGGVSIGVKRGDWIEYHVVTTGTPQEGHDVTWARMEILEVQGTEVKVNVTTRAANGTLDIDIMTLNPGKGEVGVWFIIPADLNVGDSFYDASEDRNVTVEGSQQRTIAGATRTVMHASTTERLKSWDRTTGVFVESIDVLSNYTLNATAYSTNLWSEQTRGVDAVYIYVAMGALVVVAVIAVVFFVVRARRK
;
A
#
# COMPACT_ATOMS: atom_id res chain seq x y z
N MET A 1 -4.10 9.51 54.89
CA MET A 1 -4.33 8.08 54.57
C MET A 1 -5.42 7.99 53.50
N ALA A 2 -5.10 7.59 52.28
CA ALA A 2 -6.10 7.44 51.22
C ALA A 2 -7.00 6.25 51.53
N LYS A 3 -8.31 6.44 51.43
CA LYS A 3 -9.30 5.39 51.73
C LYS A 3 -9.13 4.25 50.70
N PRO A 4 -8.99 2.97 51.15
CA PRO A 4 -8.68 1.84 50.24
C PRO A 4 -9.70 1.63 49.11
N HIS A 5 -10.96 2.10 49.32
CA HIS A 5 -12.01 2.05 48.30
C HIS A 5 -11.72 2.93 47.07
N LEU A 6 -11.03 4.08 47.26
CA LEU A 6 -10.70 4.99 46.17
C LEU A 6 -9.63 4.40 45.22
N VAL A 7 -8.65 3.67 45.79
CA VAL A 7 -7.59 2.99 45.01
C VAL A 7 -8.18 1.83 44.19
N LEU A 8 -9.15 1.09 44.79
CA LEU A 8 -9.80 -0.02 44.07
C LEU A 8 -10.64 0.46 42.89
N VAL A 9 -11.39 1.58 43.04
CA VAL A 9 -12.18 2.16 41.94
C VAL A 9 -11.27 2.68 40.82
N PHE A 10 -10.13 3.29 41.17
CA PHE A 10 -9.19 3.78 40.17
C PHE A 10 -8.52 2.64 39.40
N ALA A 11 -8.16 1.53 40.09
CA ALA A 11 -7.60 0.35 39.45
C ALA A 11 -8.60 -0.34 38.52
N PHE A 12 -9.88 -0.40 38.89
CA PHE A 12 -10.94 -0.97 38.06
C PHE A 12 -11.24 -0.09 36.82
N ALA A 13 -11.21 1.23 36.96
CA ALA A 13 -11.36 2.17 35.86
C ALA A 13 -10.20 2.07 34.86
N LEU A 14 -8.96 1.90 35.32
CA LEU A 14 -7.77 1.67 34.47
C LEU A 14 -7.84 0.32 33.73
N LEU A 15 -8.39 -0.72 34.36
CA LEU A 15 -8.59 -2.04 33.72
C LEU A 15 -9.65 -1.98 32.62
N LEU A 16 -10.71 -1.17 32.81
CA LEU A 16 -11.75 -0.97 31.77
C LEU A 16 -11.27 -0.14 30.59
N LEU A 17 -10.32 0.78 30.76
CA LEU A 17 -9.70 1.52 29.67
C LEU A 17 -8.78 0.66 28.80
N GLY A 18 -8.24 -0.43 29.32
CA GLY A 18 -7.34 -1.36 28.61
C GLY A 18 -8.04 -2.31 27.62
N CYS A 19 -9.38 -2.38 27.65
CA CYS A 19 -10.19 -3.27 26.79
C CYS A 19 -10.84 -2.57 25.61
N ILE A 20 -10.34 -1.41 25.16
CA ILE A 20 -10.74 -0.89 23.86
C ILE A 20 -9.96 -1.72 22.80
N THR A 21 -10.51 -2.88 22.45
CA THR A 21 -10.16 -3.53 21.19
C THR A 21 -10.61 -2.55 20.11
N LEU A 22 -9.66 -1.86 19.51
CA LEU A 22 -9.90 -1.21 18.22
C LEU A 22 -10.37 -2.32 17.29
N ALA A 23 -11.67 -2.40 17.04
CA ALA A 23 -12.20 -3.17 15.94
C ALA A 23 -11.49 -2.60 14.71
N GLY A 24 -10.53 -3.36 14.16
CA GLY A 24 -9.76 -2.95 13.01
C GLY A 24 -10.73 -2.79 11.85
N GLY A 25 -11.16 -1.54 11.58
CA GLY A 25 -11.94 -1.22 10.40
C GLY A 25 -11.09 -1.52 9.16
N VAL A 26 -11.76 -1.84 8.05
CA VAL A 26 -11.10 -1.99 6.76
C VAL A 26 -10.33 -0.70 6.44
N SER A 27 -9.02 -0.83 6.19
CA SER A 27 -8.15 0.27 5.83
C SER A 27 -8.12 0.45 4.31
N ILE A 28 -8.22 1.71 3.85
CA ILE A 28 -8.03 2.10 2.46
C ILE A 28 -6.71 2.85 2.36
N GLY A 29 -5.76 2.30 1.59
CA GLY A 29 -4.40 2.82 1.50
C GLY A 29 -4.17 3.83 0.36
N VAL A 30 -5.24 4.31 -0.28
CA VAL A 30 -5.17 5.26 -1.39
C VAL A 30 -5.89 6.56 -1.05
N LYS A 31 -5.58 7.64 -1.79
CA LYS A 31 -6.21 8.95 -1.68
C LYS A 31 -6.53 9.53 -3.06
N ARG A 32 -7.38 10.53 -3.10
CA ARG A 32 -7.69 11.28 -4.32
C ARG A 32 -6.41 11.78 -5.01
N GLY A 33 -6.34 11.60 -6.33
CA GLY A 33 -5.22 11.98 -7.18
C GLY A 33 -4.10 10.94 -7.25
N ASP A 34 -4.21 9.83 -6.51
CA ASP A 34 -3.33 8.69 -6.70
C ASP A 34 -3.62 8.02 -8.05
N TRP A 35 -2.58 7.51 -8.69
CA TRP A 35 -2.72 6.80 -9.97
C TRP A 35 -1.62 5.74 -10.14
N ILE A 36 -1.91 4.76 -11.01
CA ILE A 36 -0.98 3.70 -11.39
C ILE A 36 -1.21 3.31 -12.85
N GLU A 37 -0.12 3.03 -13.57
CA GLU A 37 -0.12 2.61 -14.98
C GLU A 37 0.44 1.20 -15.12
N TYR A 38 -0.13 0.47 -16.06
CA TYR A 38 0.19 -0.92 -16.32
C TYR A 38 0.56 -1.13 -17.79
N HIS A 39 1.60 -1.90 -18.02
CA HIS A 39 1.75 -2.63 -19.26
C HIS A 39 0.85 -3.86 -19.25
N VAL A 40 0.10 -4.07 -20.30
CA VAL A 40 -0.77 -5.23 -20.46
C VAL A 40 -0.31 -6.04 -21.66
N VAL A 41 -0.15 -7.35 -21.47
CA VAL A 41 0.16 -8.30 -22.52
C VAL A 41 -1.01 -9.27 -22.63
N THR A 42 -1.64 -9.25 -23.81
CA THR A 42 -2.72 -10.18 -24.15
C THR A 42 -2.14 -11.30 -25.01
N THR A 43 -2.39 -12.56 -24.63
CA THR A 43 -1.98 -13.74 -25.40
C THR A 43 -3.19 -14.60 -25.71
N GLY A 44 -3.23 -15.20 -26.90
CA GLY A 44 -4.38 -15.98 -27.40
C GLY A 44 -5.27 -15.18 -28.32
N THR A 45 -6.57 -15.45 -28.34
CA THR A 45 -7.55 -14.81 -29.21
C THR A 45 -8.54 -14.03 -28.35
N PRO A 46 -8.23 -12.76 -28.01
CA PRO A 46 -9.11 -11.94 -27.19
C PRO A 46 -10.41 -11.60 -27.97
N GLN A 47 -11.47 -11.34 -27.21
CA GLN A 47 -12.68 -10.75 -27.77
C GLN A 47 -12.40 -9.30 -28.20
N GLU A 48 -13.24 -8.77 -29.07
CA GLU A 48 -13.16 -7.36 -29.48
C GLU A 48 -13.15 -6.43 -28.25
N GLY A 49 -12.21 -5.49 -28.22
CA GLY A 49 -12.00 -4.58 -27.10
C GLY A 49 -11.15 -5.14 -25.94
N HIS A 50 -10.81 -6.43 -25.93
CA HIS A 50 -10.00 -7.04 -24.89
C HIS A 50 -8.50 -7.21 -25.28
N ASP A 51 -8.09 -6.73 -26.43
CA ASP A 51 -6.69 -6.68 -26.90
C ASP A 51 -5.91 -5.51 -26.27
N VAL A 52 -6.07 -5.32 -24.97
CA VAL A 52 -5.50 -4.21 -24.21
C VAL A 52 -3.98 -4.33 -24.14
N THR A 53 -3.29 -3.19 -24.35
CA THR A 53 -1.82 -3.09 -24.27
C THR A 53 -1.32 -2.17 -23.16
N TRP A 54 -2.21 -1.32 -22.66
CA TRP A 54 -1.93 -0.37 -21.58
C TRP A 54 -3.20 -0.08 -20.79
N ALA A 55 -3.04 0.16 -19.50
CA ALA A 55 -4.11 0.62 -18.63
C ALA A 55 -3.59 1.66 -17.62
N ARG A 56 -4.46 2.56 -17.19
CA ARG A 56 -4.24 3.49 -16.09
C ARG A 56 -5.46 3.50 -15.18
N MET A 57 -5.22 3.37 -13.89
CA MET A 57 -6.23 3.59 -12.86
C MET A 57 -5.88 4.88 -12.10
N GLU A 58 -6.87 5.75 -11.94
CA GLU A 58 -6.77 7.01 -11.19
C GLU A 58 -7.85 7.08 -10.13
N ILE A 59 -7.48 7.46 -8.92
CA ILE A 59 -8.38 7.61 -7.78
C ILE A 59 -9.02 9.00 -7.84
N LEU A 60 -10.31 9.05 -8.14
CA LEU A 60 -11.07 10.29 -8.25
C LEU A 60 -11.54 10.80 -6.89
N GLU A 61 -11.94 9.88 -6.00
CA GLU A 61 -12.50 10.20 -4.69
C GLU A 61 -12.33 9.02 -3.72
N VAL A 62 -12.21 9.33 -2.43
CA VAL A 62 -12.22 8.34 -1.33
C VAL A 62 -13.13 8.85 -0.23
N GLN A 63 -14.17 8.07 0.13
CA GLN A 63 -15.10 8.36 1.22
C GLN A 63 -15.25 7.13 2.12
N GLY A 64 -14.62 7.15 3.29
CA GLY A 64 -14.58 5.97 4.15
C GLY A 64 -13.94 4.79 3.45
N THR A 65 -14.71 3.72 3.19
CA THR A 65 -14.24 2.55 2.42
C THR A 65 -14.65 2.57 0.93
N GLU A 66 -15.36 3.62 0.49
CA GLU A 66 -15.70 3.80 -0.92
C GLU A 66 -14.58 4.51 -1.67
N VAL A 67 -14.20 3.96 -2.82
CA VAL A 67 -13.15 4.48 -3.69
C VAL A 67 -13.72 4.60 -5.11
N LYS A 68 -13.85 5.83 -5.59
CA LYS A 68 -14.25 6.10 -6.98
C LYS A 68 -13.00 6.14 -7.84
N VAL A 69 -12.97 5.34 -8.89
CA VAL A 69 -11.82 5.21 -9.78
C VAL A 69 -12.23 5.50 -11.24
N ASN A 70 -11.26 6.03 -11.99
CA ASN A 70 -11.30 6.09 -13.45
C ASN A 70 -10.27 5.07 -13.97
N VAL A 71 -10.73 4.11 -14.77
CA VAL A 71 -9.86 3.14 -15.45
C VAL A 71 -9.88 3.49 -16.95
N THR A 72 -8.72 3.86 -17.46
CA THR A 72 -8.52 4.11 -18.90
C THR A 72 -7.69 2.95 -19.46
N THR A 73 -8.16 2.32 -20.51
CA THR A 73 -7.42 1.27 -21.22
C THR A 73 -7.12 1.71 -22.65
N ARG A 74 -6.08 1.11 -23.24
CA ARG A 74 -5.72 1.29 -24.63
C ARG A 74 -5.61 -0.06 -25.31
N ALA A 75 -6.43 -0.27 -26.34
CA ALA A 75 -6.35 -1.45 -27.20
C ALA A 75 -5.14 -1.40 -28.14
N ALA A 76 -4.77 -2.54 -28.75
CA ALA A 76 -3.66 -2.64 -29.70
C ALA A 76 -3.84 -1.74 -30.93
N ASN A 77 -5.07 -1.48 -31.34
CA ASN A 77 -5.38 -0.55 -32.43
C ASN A 77 -5.30 0.93 -32.04
N GLY A 78 -4.96 1.24 -30.77
CA GLY A 78 -4.84 2.59 -30.23
C GLY A 78 -6.15 3.18 -29.70
N THR A 79 -7.29 2.50 -29.80
CA THR A 79 -8.56 2.95 -29.24
C THR A 79 -8.45 3.04 -27.70
N LEU A 80 -8.95 4.13 -27.14
CA LEU A 80 -9.07 4.32 -25.69
C LEU A 80 -10.49 3.98 -25.23
N ASP A 81 -10.60 3.28 -24.13
CA ASP A 81 -11.84 3.07 -23.39
C ASP A 81 -11.69 3.63 -21.98
N ILE A 82 -12.77 4.23 -21.46
CA ILE A 82 -12.78 4.89 -20.15
C ILE A 82 -13.98 4.37 -19.38
N ASP A 83 -13.70 3.80 -18.22
CA ASP A 83 -14.72 3.32 -17.27
C ASP A 83 -14.54 4.00 -15.91
N ILE A 84 -15.66 4.53 -15.37
CA ILE A 84 -15.69 5.13 -14.04
C ILE A 84 -16.54 4.25 -13.14
N MET A 85 -15.91 3.66 -12.14
CA MET A 85 -16.58 2.76 -11.21
C MET A 85 -16.36 3.18 -9.75
N THR A 86 -17.26 2.75 -8.88
CA THR A 86 -17.10 2.86 -7.43
C THR A 86 -16.82 1.48 -6.85
N LEU A 87 -15.73 1.38 -6.11
CA LEU A 87 -15.30 0.20 -5.38
C LEU A 87 -15.56 0.42 -3.89
N ASN A 88 -15.87 -0.64 -3.15
CA ASN A 88 -15.97 -0.58 -1.70
C ASN A 88 -15.34 -1.84 -1.08
N PRO A 89 -14.02 -1.85 -0.87
CA PRO A 89 -13.32 -2.98 -0.26
C PRO A 89 -13.87 -3.38 1.12
N GLY A 90 -14.50 -2.44 1.85
CA GLY A 90 -15.17 -2.71 3.12
C GLY A 90 -16.43 -3.58 2.99
N LYS A 91 -17.04 -3.60 1.80
CA LYS A 91 -18.21 -4.43 1.46
C LYS A 91 -17.86 -5.58 0.51
N GLY A 92 -16.59 -5.72 0.14
CA GLY A 92 -16.15 -6.73 -0.83
C GLY A 92 -16.35 -6.33 -2.29
N GLU A 93 -16.72 -5.08 -2.57
CA GLU A 93 -16.83 -4.56 -3.93
C GLU A 93 -15.42 -4.15 -4.42
N VAL A 94 -14.60 -5.15 -4.72
CA VAL A 94 -13.15 -5.00 -4.98
C VAL A 94 -12.80 -4.87 -6.47
N GLY A 95 -13.79 -4.82 -7.36
CA GLY A 95 -13.61 -4.55 -8.79
C GLY A 95 -12.65 -5.51 -9.47
N VAL A 96 -12.97 -6.81 -9.52
CA VAL A 96 -12.05 -7.83 -10.06
C VAL A 96 -10.66 -7.74 -9.39
N TRP A 97 -10.66 -7.39 -8.08
CA TRP A 97 -9.48 -7.25 -7.22
C TRP A 97 -8.54 -6.10 -7.60
N PHE A 98 -9.09 -4.99 -8.10
CA PHE A 98 -8.28 -3.81 -8.40
C PHE A 98 -7.78 -3.12 -7.13
N ILE A 99 -8.66 -3.01 -6.11
CA ILE A 99 -8.30 -2.47 -4.80
C ILE A 99 -8.89 -3.39 -3.73
N ILE A 100 -8.04 -3.91 -2.86
CA ILE A 100 -8.40 -4.70 -1.69
C ILE A 100 -8.14 -3.89 -0.42
N PRO A 101 -8.60 -4.33 0.77
CA PRO A 101 -8.17 -3.72 2.03
C PRO A 101 -6.66 -3.62 2.12
N ALA A 102 -6.16 -2.47 2.58
CA ALA A 102 -4.74 -2.26 2.82
C ALA A 102 -4.27 -2.98 4.10
N ASP A 103 -2.96 -3.13 4.24
CA ASP A 103 -2.26 -3.68 5.40
C ASP A 103 -2.61 -5.13 5.78
N LEU A 104 -3.19 -5.90 4.86
CA LEU A 104 -3.39 -7.33 5.05
C LEU A 104 -2.04 -8.05 5.24
N ASN A 105 -2.07 -9.15 5.99
CA ASN A 105 -0.95 -10.06 6.20
C ASN A 105 -1.22 -11.42 5.54
N VAL A 106 -0.21 -12.24 5.45
CA VAL A 106 -0.38 -13.65 5.03
C VAL A 106 -1.32 -14.36 5.99
N GLY A 107 -2.34 -15.02 5.46
CA GLY A 107 -3.41 -15.67 6.21
C GLY A 107 -4.63 -14.80 6.46
N ASP A 108 -4.54 -13.47 6.32
CA ASP A 108 -5.72 -12.61 6.34
C ASP A 108 -6.56 -12.84 5.08
N SER A 109 -7.85 -12.49 5.16
CA SER A 109 -8.77 -12.65 4.03
C SER A 109 -9.57 -11.37 3.79
N PHE A 110 -9.94 -11.14 2.55
CA PHE A 110 -10.93 -10.15 2.17
C PHE A 110 -12.11 -10.82 1.48
N TYR A 111 -13.30 -10.23 1.61
CA TYR A 111 -14.49 -10.72 0.95
C TYR A 111 -14.54 -10.18 -0.48
N ASP A 112 -14.88 -11.04 -1.44
CA ASP A 112 -15.20 -10.69 -2.82
C ASP A 112 -16.69 -10.91 -3.06
N ALA A 113 -17.44 -9.81 -3.13
CA ALA A 113 -18.88 -9.84 -3.33
C ALA A 113 -19.27 -10.32 -4.73
N SER A 114 -18.39 -10.21 -5.73
CA SER A 114 -18.68 -10.67 -7.10
C SER A 114 -18.64 -12.19 -7.22
N GLU A 115 -17.87 -12.85 -6.37
CA GLU A 115 -17.71 -14.31 -6.34
C GLU A 115 -18.32 -14.96 -5.09
N ASP A 116 -18.93 -14.12 -4.21
CA ASP A 116 -19.56 -14.51 -2.94
C ASP A 116 -18.64 -15.40 -2.07
N ARG A 117 -17.37 -14.99 -1.94
CA ARG A 117 -16.38 -15.76 -1.17
C ARG A 117 -15.31 -14.90 -0.52
N ASN A 118 -14.65 -15.50 0.47
CA ASN A 118 -13.42 -14.95 1.02
C ASN A 118 -12.21 -15.39 0.19
N VAL A 119 -11.32 -14.44 -0.08
CA VAL A 119 -10.02 -14.65 -0.72
C VAL A 119 -8.94 -14.48 0.33
N THR A 120 -8.11 -15.50 0.52
CA THR A 120 -7.04 -15.50 1.53
C THR A 120 -5.72 -15.09 0.90
N VAL A 121 -4.99 -14.21 1.55
CA VAL A 121 -3.63 -13.83 1.17
C VAL A 121 -2.70 -15.02 1.41
N GLU A 122 -2.11 -15.56 0.35
CA GLU A 122 -1.32 -16.79 0.38
C GLU A 122 0.14 -16.55 0.72
N GLY A 123 0.67 -15.38 0.36
CA GLY A 123 2.07 -15.07 0.60
C GLY A 123 2.42 -13.59 0.44
N SER A 124 3.66 -13.27 0.80
CA SER A 124 4.23 -11.93 0.62
C SER A 124 5.69 -11.99 0.19
N GLN A 125 6.13 -10.99 -0.54
CA GLN A 125 7.52 -10.85 -0.96
C GLN A 125 7.92 -9.39 -1.14
N GLN A 126 9.22 -9.11 -1.03
CA GLN A 126 9.77 -7.80 -1.40
C GLN A 126 10.05 -7.79 -2.91
N ARG A 127 9.52 -6.79 -3.61
CA ARG A 127 9.71 -6.61 -5.05
C ARG A 127 9.94 -5.14 -5.39
N THR A 128 10.71 -4.88 -6.45
CA THR A 128 10.82 -3.53 -7.02
C THR A 128 9.68 -3.34 -8.02
N ILE A 129 8.79 -2.40 -7.72
CA ILE A 129 7.64 -2.04 -8.54
C ILE A 129 7.71 -0.54 -8.81
N ALA A 130 7.66 -0.14 -10.09
CA ALA A 130 7.71 1.27 -10.50
C ALA A 130 8.82 2.06 -9.75
N GLY A 131 10.04 1.52 -9.72
CA GLY A 131 11.23 2.16 -9.12
C GLY A 131 11.36 2.08 -7.60
N ALA A 132 10.39 1.54 -6.86
CA ALA A 132 10.44 1.43 -5.40
C ALA A 132 10.37 -0.02 -4.91
N THR A 133 11.08 -0.34 -3.82
CA THR A 133 10.96 -1.65 -3.15
C THR A 133 9.68 -1.67 -2.31
N ARG A 134 8.79 -2.60 -2.60
CA ARG A 134 7.47 -2.72 -1.98
C ARG A 134 7.27 -4.12 -1.39
N THR A 135 6.49 -4.21 -0.33
CA THR A 135 5.95 -5.48 0.16
C THR A 135 4.73 -5.82 -0.67
N VAL A 136 4.83 -6.86 -1.46
CA VAL A 136 3.79 -7.32 -2.38
C VAL A 136 3.14 -8.56 -1.80
N MET A 137 1.82 -8.54 -1.65
CA MET A 137 0.98 -9.65 -1.21
C MET A 137 0.42 -10.35 -2.44
N HIS A 138 0.13 -11.64 -2.37
CA HIS A 138 -0.51 -12.36 -3.48
C HIS A 138 -1.57 -13.34 -3.00
N ALA A 139 -2.55 -13.57 -3.87
CA ALA A 139 -3.52 -14.65 -3.78
C ALA A 139 -3.87 -15.15 -5.18
N SER A 140 -4.34 -16.39 -5.25
CA SER A 140 -4.68 -17.03 -6.51
C SER A 140 -6.05 -17.72 -6.47
N THR A 141 -6.61 -17.90 -7.66
CA THR A 141 -7.75 -18.76 -7.94
C THR A 141 -7.43 -19.56 -9.20
N THR A 142 -8.35 -20.40 -9.65
CA THR A 142 -8.17 -21.15 -10.90
C THR A 142 -7.99 -20.23 -12.12
N GLU A 143 -8.60 -19.06 -12.10
CA GLU A 143 -8.65 -18.13 -13.23
C GLU A 143 -7.82 -16.86 -13.02
N ARG A 144 -7.30 -16.62 -11.82
CA ARG A 144 -6.60 -15.40 -11.47
C ARG A 144 -5.41 -15.67 -10.56
N LEU A 145 -4.31 -14.99 -10.85
CA LEU A 145 -3.23 -14.73 -9.92
C LEU A 145 -3.07 -13.22 -9.82
N LYS A 146 -3.21 -12.65 -8.63
CA LYS A 146 -2.99 -11.22 -8.41
C LYS A 146 -2.06 -10.97 -7.26
N SER A 147 -1.32 -9.88 -7.41
CA SER A 147 -0.40 -9.36 -6.41
C SER A 147 -0.72 -7.90 -6.14
N TRP A 148 -0.73 -7.49 -4.85
CA TRP A 148 -1.04 -6.13 -4.41
C TRP A 148 0.10 -5.55 -3.60
N ASP A 149 0.30 -4.25 -3.70
CA ASP A 149 1.09 -3.53 -2.72
C ASP A 149 0.37 -3.56 -1.36
N ARG A 150 1.06 -4.03 -0.33
CA ARG A 150 0.47 -4.21 1.00
C ARG A 150 -0.10 -2.92 1.58
N THR A 151 0.63 -1.82 1.45
CA THR A 151 0.28 -0.54 2.09
C THR A 151 -0.91 0.14 1.43
N THR A 152 -1.02 0.01 0.11
CA THR A 152 -2.08 0.69 -0.65
C THR A 152 -3.28 -0.20 -0.96
N GLY A 153 -3.10 -1.52 -0.94
CA GLY A 153 -4.11 -2.47 -1.40
C GLY A 153 -4.35 -2.46 -2.91
N VAL A 154 -3.58 -1.68 -3.68
CA VAL A 154 -3.69 -1.59 -5.14
C VAL A 154 -2.94 -2.73 -5.80
N PHE A 155 -3.55 -3.37 -6.81
CA PHE A 155 -2.85 -4.43 -7.53
C PHE A 155 -1.65 -3.87 -8.30
N VAL A 156 -0.60 -4.66 -8.37
CA VAL A 156 0.66 -4.32 -9.06
C VAL A 156 0.99 -5.30 -10.17
N GLU A 157 0.41 -6.47 -10.12
CA GLU A 157 0.55 -7.50 -11.13
C GLU A 157 -0.68 -8.40 -11.13
N SER A 158 -1.16 -8.78 -12.32
CA SER A 158 -2.20 -9.78 -12.48
C SER A 158 -1.94 -10.69 -13.67
N ILE A 159 -2.38 -11.94 -13.53
CA ILE A 159 -2.54 -12.87 -14.62
C ILE A 159 -3.99 -13.34 -14.55
N ASP A 160 -4.79 -12.93 -15.50
CA ASP A 160 -6.19 -13.34 -15.63
C ASP A 160 -6.32 -14.30 -16.81
N VAL A 161 -6.70 -15.55 -16.53
CA VAL A 161 -6.87 -16.62 -17.52
C VAL A 161 -8.35 -16.68 -17.90
N LEU A 162 -8.63 -16.35 -19.13
CA LEU A 162 -9.97 -16.39 -19.73
C LEU A 162 -10.05 -17.53 -20.72
N SER A 163 -11.24 -17.90 -21.17
CA SER A 163 -11.46 -19.12 -21.97
C SER A 163 -10.55 -19.23 -23.19
N ASN A 164 -10.27 -18.12 -23.88
CA ASN A 164 -9.54 -18.11 -25.16
C ASN A 164 -8.29 -17.23 -25.14
N TYR A 165 -8.01 -16.53 -24.04
CA TYR A 165 -6.86 -15.62 -23.93
C TYR A 165 -6.46 -15.41 -22.47
N THR A 166 -5.27 -14.88 -22.28
CA THR A 166 -4.74 -14.50 -20.97
C THR A 166 -4.35 -13.03 -21.00
N LEU A 167 -4.71 -12.30 -19.96
CA LEU A 167 -4.27 -10.93 -19.70
C LEU A 167 -3.20 -10.95 -18.61
N ASN A 168 -2.05 -10.38 -18.91
CA ASN A 168 -0.97 -10.17 -17.92
C ASN A 168 -0.75 -8.66 -17.80
N ALA A 169 -1.09 -8.08 -16.65
CA ALA A 169 -0.88 -6.68 -16.36
C ALA A 169 0.23 -6.50 -15.32
N THR A 170 1.17 -5.59 -15.57
CA THR A 170 2.28 -5.29 -14.66
C THR A 170 2.42 -3.78 -14.51
N ALA A 171 2.40 -3.30 -13.25
CA ALA A 171 2.60 -1.89 -12.92
C ALA A 171 4.02 -1.45 -13.24
N TYR A 172 4.16 -0.30 -13.93
CA TYR A 172 5.46 0.24 -14.29
C TYR A 172 5.66 1.71 -13.91
N SER A 173 4.57 2.44 -13.64
CA SER A 173 4.62 3.86 -13.26
C SER A 173 3.48 4.19 -12.30
N THR A 174 3.74 5.07 -11.31
CA THR A 174 2.73 5.45 -10.31
C THR A 174 3.19 6.67 -9.50
N ASN A 175 2.24 7.35 -8.86
CA ASN A 175 2.51 8.30 -7.77
C ASN A 175 2.08 7.80 -6.39
N LEU A 176 1.61 6.55 -6.27
CA LEU A 176 1.24 5.92 -4.99
C LEU A 176 2.41 5.87 -4.00
N TRP A 177 3.63 5.78 -4.52
CA TRP A 177 4.89 5.85 -3.77
C TRP A 177 5.93 6.60 -4.60
N SER A 178 6.84 7.27 -3.95
CA SER A 178 8.02 7.82 -4.61
C SER A 178 9.02 6.70 -4.91
N GLU A 179 9.75 6.81 -6.01
CA GLU A 179 10.98 6.06 -6.19
C GLU A 179 11.81 6.21 -4.91
N GLN A 180 12.35 5.11 -4.40
CA GLN A 180 13.38 5.20 -3.38
C GLN A 180 14.60 5.87 -4.04
N THR A 181 14.58 7.21 -4.10
CA THR A 181 15.86 7.91 -4.07
C THR A 181 16.58 7.31 -2.86
N ARG A 182 17.76 6.73 -3.08
CA ARG A 182 18.69 6.41 -1.98
C ARG A 182 18.98 7.73 -1.28
N GLY A 183 18.02 8.17 -0.48
CA GLY A 183 18.21 9.26 0.47
C GLY A 183 19.37 8.82 1.32
N VAL A 184 20.30 9.72 1.54
CA VAL A 184 21.36 9.54 2.53
C VAL A 184 20.65 9.02 3.77
N ASP A 185 20.87 7.75 4.13
CA ASP A 185 20.18 7.12 5.24
C ASP A 185 20.19 8.08 6.42
N ALA A 186 19.04 8.27 7.08
CA ALA A 186 18.94 9.18 8.21
C ALA A 186 20.05 8.93 9.23
N VAL A 187 20.53 7.68 9.32
CA VAL A 187 21.71 7.27 10.09
C VAL A 187 22.96 8.09 9.71
N TYR A 188 23.24 8.31 8.42
CA TYR A 188 24.40 9.11 8.00
C TYR A 188 24.24 10.58 8.40
N ILE A 189 23.01 11.12 8.36
CA ILE A 189 22.72 12.49 8.82
C ILE A 189 22.99 12.60 10.33
N TYR A 190 22.49 11.64 11.13
CA TYR A 190 22.70 11.63 12.58
C TYR A 190 24.18 11.41 12.94
N VAL A 191 24.90 10.54 12.23
CA VAL A 191 26.33 10.33 12.42
C VAL A 191 27.12 11.61 12.09
N ALA A 192 26.80 12.29 10.99
CA ALA A 192 27.45 13.56 10.60
C ALA A 192 27.16 14.67 11.62
N MET A 193 25.92 14.79 12.11
CA MET A 193 25.57 15.75 13.16
C MET A 193 26.28 15.42 14.48
N GLY A 194 26.35 14.16 14.88
CA GLY A 194 27.06 13.72 16.06
C GLY A 194 28.55 14.05 15.98
N ALA A 195 29.20 13.82 14.85
CA ALA A 195 30.60 14.16 14.63
C ALA A 195 30.86 15.67 14.73
N LEU A 196 29.96 16.50 14.18
CA LEU A 196 30.03 17.97 14.30
C LEU A 196 29.96 18.44 15.76
N VAL A 197 29.07 17.88 16.55
CA VAL A 197 28.96 18.21 18.00
C VAL A 197 30.25 17.85 18.75
N VAL A 198 30.80 16.66 18.49
CA VAL A 198 32.07 16.23 19.14
C VAL A 198 33.21 17.19 18.78
N VAL A 199 33.36 17.59 17.52
CA VAL A 199 34.39 18.53 17.10
C VAL A 199 34.20 19.91 17.77
N ALA A 200 32.97 20.39 17.87
CA ALA A 200 32.67 21.65 18.56
C ALA A 200 33.03 21.62 20.05
N VAL A 201 32.70 20.51 20.74
CA VAL A 201 33.05 20.31 22.16
C VAL A 201 34.58 20.30 22.35
N ILE A 202 35.32 19.57 21.50
CA ILE A 202 36.79 19.51 21.56
C ILE A 202 37.38 20.93 21.34
N ALA A 203 36.86 21.69 20.37
CA ALA A 203 37.32 23.05 20.12
C ALA A 203 37.09 23.96 21.33
N VAL A 204 35.91 23.92 21.95
CA VAL A 204 35.61 24.71 23.15
C VAL A 204 36.53 24.35 24.31
N VAL A 205 36.73 23.06 24.58
CA VAL A 205 37.63 22.58 25.64
C VAL A 205 39.08 23.08 25.37
N PHE A 206 39.55 22.97 24.14
CA PHE A 206 40.86 23.43 23.75
C PHE A 206 41.06 24.96 24.00
N PHE A 207 40.10 25.78 23.62
CA PHE A 207 40.12 27.22 23.83
C PHE A 207 40.07 27.57 25.32
N VAL A 208 39.23 26.92 26.12
CA VAL A 208 39.14 27.14 27.56
C VAL A 208 40.44 26.75 28.28
N VAL A 209 41.04 25.61 27.94
CA VAL A 209 42.34 25.19 28.53
C VAL A 209 43.47 26.16 28.13
N ARG A 210 43.49 26.60 26.88
CA ARG A 210 44.49 27.57 26.41
C ARG A 210 44.34 28.94 27.07
N ALA A 211 43.10 29.40 27.30
CA ALA A 211 42.84 30.67 28.00
C ALA A 211 43.24 30.64 29.48
N ARG A 212 43.17 29.49 30.14
CA ARG A 212 43.59 29.34 31.56
C ARG A 212 45.09 29.22 31.76
N ARG A 213 45.87 29.03 30.67
CA ARG A 213 47.35 28.92 30.72
C ARG A 213 48.07 30.24 30.43
N LYS A 214 47.32 31.29 30.15
CA LYS A 214 47.81 32.68 30.07
C LYS A 214 47.45 33.45 31.35
#